data_24af4762ab7ede66106213d936fbcaaa
#
_entry.id   24af4762ab7ede66106213d936fbcaaa
#
_cell.length_a   1.000
_cell.length_b   1.000
_cell.length_c   1.000
_cell.angle_alpha   90.00
_cell.angle_beta   90.00
_cell.angle_gamma   90.00
#
_symmetry.space_group_name_H-M   'P 1'
#
loop_
_entity.id
_entity.type
_entity.pdbx_description
1 polymer ?
#
loop_
_entity_poly.entity_id
_entity_poly.type
_entity_poly.pdbx_seq_one_letter_code
_entity_poly.pdbx_strand_id
1 'polypeptide(L)'
;MSHAYDTFETLCQQNAVLRETVSLNSGIQLAAWYNKHDTITVKSNHHTLSLYVADGYESYQKTPGGWKNGGGPDRFCLMPKESESTWDIRDDLSFVHLYCTDEHLRDVGEKIWDKRPLSLTLDE
;
A
#
# COMPACT_ATOMS: atom_id res chain seq x y z
N MET A 1 11.17 20.92 -1.33
CA MET A 1 10.84 20.14 -0.16
C MET A 1 9.89 19.03 -0.50
N SER A 2 10.29 17.88 -0.23
CA SER A 2 9.46 16.76 -0.59
C SER A 2 8.51 16.44 0.57
N HIS A 3 7.31 16.09 0.22
CA HIS A 3 6.30 15.71 1.18
C HIS A 3 6.05 14.22 0.99
N ALA A 4 7.08 13.44 1.31
CA ALA A 4 6.95 12.01 1.17
C ALA A 4 5.87 11.50 2.13
N TYR A 5 5.14 10.51 1.67
CA TYR A 5 4.10 9.89 2.48
C TYR A 5 4.74 9.06 3.59
N ASP A 6 4.02 8.95 4.71
CA ASP A 6 4.53 8.24 5.89
C ASP A 6 4.96 6.81 5.58
N THR A 7 4.14 6.09 4.82
CA THR A 7 4.48 4.70 4.48
C THR A 7 5.74 4.65 3.63
N PHE A 8 5.89 5.60 2.70
CA PHE A 8 7.09 5.69 1.89
C PHE A 8 8.31 5.87 2.77
N GLU A 9 8.23 6.80 3.73
CA GLU A 9 9.35 7.07 4.64
C GLU A 9 9.67 5.84 5.49
N THR A 10 8.64 5.18 5.98
CA THR A 10 8.84 3.99 6.81
C THR A 10 9.58 2.91 6.03
N LEU A 11 9.18 2.67 4.79
CA LEU A 11 9.83 1.65 3.98
C LEU A 11 11.27 2.03 3.66
N CYS A 12 11.54 3.31 3.45
CA CYS A 12 12.91 3.76 3.18
C CYS A 12 13.83 3.49 4.36
N GLN A 13 13.28 3.44 5.57
CA GLN A 13 14.07 3.22 6.77
C GLN A 13 14.23 1.74 7.13
N GLN A 14 13.59 0.87 6.38
CA GLN A 14 13.65 -0.57 6.62
C GLN A 14 14.47 -1.24 5.52
N ASN A 15 14.29 -2.54 5.38
CA ASN A 15 15.05 -3.30 4.40
C ASN A 15 14.49 -3.19 2.98
N ALA A 16 13.38 -2.51 2.82
CA ALA A 16 12.77 -2.37 1.50
C ALA A 16 13.67 -1.59 0.57
N VAL A 17 13.72 -2.04 -0.68
CA VAL A 17 14.50 -1.40 -1.74
C VAL A 17 13.55 -0.69 -2.68
N LEU A 18 13.73 0.62 -2.82
CA LEU A 18 12.93 1.40 -3.74
C LEU A 18 13.49 1.22 -5.15
N ARG A 19 12.67 0.68 -6.05
CA ARG A 19 13.10 0.47 -7.42
C ARG A 19 12.74 1.64 -8.31
N GLU A 20 11.58 2.22 -8.08
CA GLU A 20 11.13 3.33 -8.91
C GLU A 20 10.02 4.08 -8.21
N THR A 21 9.94 5.38 -8.42
CA THR A 21 8.84 6.16 -7.86
C THR A 21 8.48 7.29 -8.82
N VAL A 22 7.19 7.60 -8.84
CA VAL A 22 6.64 8.66 -9.69
C VAL A 22 5.66 9.45 -8.85
N SER A 23 5.77 10.77 -8.89
CA SER A 23 4.80 11.65 -8.25
C SER A 23 3.99 12.35 -9.32
N LEU A 24 2.67 12.23 -9.21
CA LEU A 24 1.78 12.85 -10.17
C LEU A 24 1.51 14.30 -9.77
N ASN A 25 1.05 15.10 -10.73
CA ASN A 25 0.76 16.52 -10.47
C ASN A 25 -0.29 16.70 -9.38
N SER A 26 -1.18 15.73 -9.23
CA SER A 26 -2.22 15.78 -8.21
C SER A 26 -1.67 15.57 -6.81
N GLY A 27 -0.44 15.09 -6.68
CA GLY A 27 0.13 14.74 -5.38
C GLY A 27 0.08 13.26 -5.05
N ILE A 28 -0.58 12.46 -5.89
CA ILE A 28 -0.56 11.02 -5.73
C ILE A 28 0.82 10.51 -6.08
N GLN A 29 1.34 9.57 -5.29
CA GLN A 29 2.66 9.00 -5.53
C GLN A 29 2.55 7.51 -5.75
N LEU A 30 3.27 7.01 -6.73
CA LEU A 30 3.42 5.58 -6.99
C LEU A 30 4.84 5.20 -6.67
N ALA A 31 5.02 4.03 -6.06
CA ALA A 31 6.35 3.55 -5.73
C ALA A 31 6.43 2.05 -5.93
N ALA A 32 7.46 1.60 -6.60
CA ALA A 32 7.72 0.18 -6.81
C ALA A 32 8.83 -0.24 -5.85
N TRP A 33 8.55 -1.29 -5.09
CA TRP A 33 9.40 -1.76 -4.00
C TRP A 33 9.77 -3.22 -4.16
N TYR A 34 10.89 -3.57 -3.56
CA TYR A 34 11.28 -4.94 -3.33
C TYR A 34 11.67 -5.11 -1.87
N ASN A 35 11.26 -6.20 -1.24
CA ASN A 35 11.61 -6.46 0.15
C ASN A 35 11.82 -7.95 0.37
N LYS A 36 12.57 -8.28 1.42
CA LYS A 36 12.87 -9.65 1.77
C LYS A 36 13.34 -9.68 3.23
N HIS A 37 12.79 -10.62 4.00
CA HIS A 37 13.20 -10.84 5.38
C HIS A 37 13.10 -9.56 6.22
N ASP A 38 11.90 -9.03 6.31
CA ASP A 38 11.67 -7.80 7.04
C ASP A 38 10.36 -7.89 7.78
N THR A 39 10.33 -7.32 8.98
CA THR A 39 9.10 -7.16 9.75
C THR A 39 8.86 -5.66 9.86
N ILE A 40 7.71 -5.21 9.41
CA ILE A 40 7.46 -3.79 9.33
C ILE A 40 6.05 -3.46 9.83
N THR A 41 5.95 -2.41 10.60
CA THR A 41 4.66 -1.89 11.05
C THR A 41 4.45 -0.52 10.42
N VAL A 42 3.30 -0.34 9.79
CA VAL A 42 2.97 0.94 9.18
C VAL A 42 1.67 1.47 9.74
N LYS A 43 1.68 2.75 10.02
CA LYS A 43 0.49 3.52 10.39
C LYS A 43 0.70 4.91 9.84
N SER A 44 -0.19 5.38 9.00
CA SER A 44 0.03 6.65 8.35
C SER A 44 -1.25 7.46 8.28
N ASN A 45 -1.10 8.74 7.99
CA ASN A 45 -2.24 9.65 7.89
C ASN A 45 -2.73 9.79 6.45
N HIS A 46 -2.47 8.78 5.65
CA HIS A 46 -2.92 8.74 4.26
C HIS A 46 -3.30 7.31 3.90
N HIS A 47 -3.90 7.14 2.73
CA HIS A 47 -4.28 5.82 2.26
C HIS A 47 -3.15 5.21 1.44
N THR A 48 -3.04 3.89 1.50
CA THR A 48 -2.08 3.15 0.69
C THR A 48 -2.79 1.97 0.04
N LEU A 49 -2.68 1.87 -1.27
CA LEU A 49 -3.10 0.68 -1.99
C LEU A 49 -1.85 -0.08 -2.36
N SER A 50 -1.78 -1.33 -1.92
CA SER A 50 -0.62 -2.19 -2.15
C SER A 50 -1.00 -3.30 -3.10
N LEU A 51 -0.22 -3.46 -4.17
CA LEU A 51 -0.44 -4.51 -5.16
C LEU A 51 0.82 -5.36 -5.24
N TYR A 52 0.66 -6.66 -5.03
CA TYR A 52 1.76 -7.61 -5.17
C TYR A 52 1.97 -7.90 -6.66
N VAL A 53 3.19 -7.69 -7.13
CA VAL A 53 3.52 -7.81 -8.54
C VAL A 53 4.21 -9.13 -8.82
N ALA A 54 5.12 -9.54 -7.95
CA ALA A 54 5.86 -10.78 -8.14
C ALA A 54 6.19 -11.36 -6.77
N ASP A 55 6.14 -12.68 -6.67
CA ASP A 55 6.45 -13.40 -5.44
C ASP A 55 5.49 -13.01 -4.32
N GLY A 56 5.96 -12.94 -3.08
CA GLY A 56 5.12 -12.55 -1.96
C GLY A 56 4.35 -13.69 -1.33
N TYR A 57 4.64 -14.92 -1.71
CA TYR A 57 3.91 -16.08 -1.19
C TYR A 57 4.14 -16.28 0.30
N GLU A 58 5.25 -15.74 0.83
CA GLU A 58 5.59 -15.85 2.23
C GLU A 58 5.48 -14.50 2.94
N SER A 59 4.45 -13.75 2.62
CA SER A 59 4.14 -12.49 3.28
C SER A 59 2.95 -12.71 4.20
N TYR A 60 3.10 -12.27 5.44
CA TYR A 60 2.09 -12.51 6.47
C TYR A 60 1.71 -11.21 7.14
N GLN A 61 0.43 -11.06 7.37
CA GLN A 61 -0.11 -9.90 8.07
C GLN A 61 -0.53 -10.32 9.47
N LYS A 62 -0.19 -9.51 10.45
CA LYS A 62 -0.59 -9.77 11.82
C LYS A 62 -2.07 -9.45 12.01
N THR A 63 -2.82 -10.39 12.56
CA THR A 63 -4.23 -10.21 12.86
C THR A 63 -4.47 -10.62 14.31
N PRO A 64 -5.65 -10.31 14.87
CA PRO A 64 -5.95 -10.75 16.25
C PRO A 64 -5.85 -12.26 16.42
N GLY A 65 -6.08 -13.02 15.34
CA GLY A 65 -5.96 -14.48 15.40
C GLY A 65 -4.57 -15.01 15.09
N GLY A 66 -3.59 -14.12 14.87
CA GLY A 66 -2.23 -14.52 14.55
C GLY A 66 -1.83 -14.05 13.16
N TRP A 67 -0.78 -14.65 12.63
CA TRP A 67 -0.29 -14.28 11.32
C TRP A 67 -1.14 -14.92 10.22
N LYS A 68 -1.53 -14.12 9.25
CA LYS A 68 -2.35 -14.59 8.15
C LYS A 68 -1.60 -14.35 6.84
N ASN A 69 -1.46 -15.39 6.02
CA ASN A 69 -0.83 -15.26 4.72
C ASN A 69 -1.72 -14.42 3.82
N GLY A 70 -1.18 -13.37 3.25
CA GLY A 70 -1.93 -12.49 2.37
C GLY A 70 -1.29 -12.30 1.03
N GLY A 71 -0.29 -13.11 0.70
CA GLY A 71 0.56 -12.84 -0.42
C GLY A 71 0.32 -13.67 -1.66
N GLY A 72 1.00 -13.25 -2.70
CA GLY A 72 0.95 -13.86 -4.01
C GLY A 72 0.69 -12.80 -5.06
N PRO A 73 1.14 -13.04 -6.30
CA PRO A 73 0.92 -12.07 -7.37
C PRO A 73 -0.56 -11.77 -7.58
N ASP A 74 -0.84 -10.55 -7.99
CA ASP A 74 -2.19 -10.07 -8.28
C ASP A 74 -3.08 -9.90 -7.06
N ARG A 75 -2.52 -10.10 -5.86
CA ARG A 75 -3.23 -9.77 -4.63
C ARG A 75 -3.02 -8.30 -4.32
N PHE A 76 -4.02 -7.68 -3.76
CA PHE A 76 -3.87 -6.30 -3.34
C PHE A 76 -4.50 -6.10 -1.97
N CYS A 77 -4.08 -5.03 -1.33
CA CYS A 77 -4.53 -4.71 0.02
C CYS A 77 -4.67 -3.21 0.13
N LEU A 78 -5.79 -2.78 0.66
CA LEU A 78 -6.00 -1.37 0.96
C LEU A 78 -5.68 -1.14 2.42
N MET A 79 -4.75 -0.21 2.69
CA MET A 79 -4.41 0.21 4.04
C MET A 79 -4.93 1.63 4.22
N PRO A 80 -6.13 1.80 4.80
CA PRO A 80 -6.71 3.13 4.98
C PRO A 80 -5.89 3.96 5.95
N LYS A 81 -6.03 5.27 5.84
CA LYS A 81 -5.33 6.15 6.77
C LYS A 81 -5.75 5.83 8.20
N GLU A 82 -4.82 6.02 9.14
CA GLU A 82 -5.00 5.78 10.55
C GLU A 82 -5.09 4.31 10.93
N SER A 83 -5.15 3.41 9.94
CA SER A 83 -5.07 1.99 10.27
C SER A 83 -3.61 1.60 10.49
N GLU A 84 -3.41 0.66 11.38
CA GLU A 84 -2.07 0.14 11.65
C GLU A 84 -2.00 -1.29 11.18
N SER A 85 -0.94 -1.63 10.46
CA SER A 85 -0.75 -3.01 10.03
C SER A 85 0.70 -3.41 10.20
N THR A 86 0.90 -4.65 10.59
CA THR A 86 2.22 -5.23 10.77
C THR A 86 2.36 -6.41 9.83
N TRP A 87 3.47 -6.43 9.11
CA TRP A 87 3.74 -7.42 8.09
C TRP A 87 5.05 -8.12 8.37
N ASP A 88 5.08 -9.42 8.13
CA ASP A 88 6.30 -10.21 8.21
C ASP A 88 6.55 -10.76 6.81
N ILE A 89 7.57 -10.24 6.17
CA ILE A 89 7.94 -10.62 4.81
C ILE A 89 9.09 -11.61 4.95
N ARG A 90 8.79 -12.88 4.75
CA ARG A 90 9.74 -13.96 5.04
C ARG A 90 10.55 -14.39 3.83
N ASP A 91 10.17 -13.91 2.64
CA ASP A 91 10.88 -14.23 1.41
C ASP A 91 10.64 -13.09 0.42
N ASP A 92 11.11 -13.25 -0.79
CA ASP A 92 11.05 -12.21 -1.80
C ASP A 92 9.63 -11.68 -2.00
N LEU A 93 9.52 -10.37 -2.17
CA LEU A 93 8.26 -9.71 -2.48
C LEU A 93 8.54 -8.48 -3.31
N SER A 94 7.94 -8.41 -4.49
CA SER A 94 7.93 -7.19 -5.30
C SER A 94 6.52 -6.65 -5.31
N PHE A 95 6.38 -5.37 -5.00
CA PHE A 95 5.05 -4.79 -4.85
C PHE A 95 5.06 -3.33 -5.28
N VAL A 96 3.87 -2.82 -5.58
CA VAL A 96 3.69 -1.43 -5.94
C VAL A 96 2.72 -0.81 -4.95
N HIS A 97 3.06 0.36 -4.47
CA HIS A 97 2.19 1.15 -3.60
C HIS A 97 1.69 2.37 -4.34
N LEU A 98 0.44 2.70 -4.11
CA LEU A 98 -0.13 3.98 -4.50
C LEU A 98 -0.49 4.71 -3.22
N TYR A 99 0.05 5.90 -3.03
CA TYR A 99 -0.20 6.72 -1.85
C TYR A 99 -1.11 7.88 -2.23
N CYS A 100 -2.15 8.10 -1.43
CA CYS A 100 -3.09 9.18 -1.71
C CYS A 100 -3.77 9.64 -0.43
N THR A 101 -4.43 10.80 -0.52
CA THR A 101 -5.14 11.39 0.60
C THR A 101 -6.63 11.14 0.47
N ASP A 102 -7.38 11.52 1.55
CA ASP A 102 -8.84 11.50 1.50
C ASP A 102 -9.36 12.32 0.34
N GLU A 103 -8.72 13.45 0.12
CA GLU A 103 -9.14 14.37 -0.92
C GLU A 103 -9.04 13.74 -2.29
N HIS A 104 -7.95 13.02 -2.53
CA HIS A 104 -7.76 12.32 -3.79
C HIS A 104 -8.87 11.29 -4.02
N LEU A 105 -9.19 10.53 -2.98
CA LEU A 105 -10.23 9.52 -3.09
C LEU A 105 -11.58 10.15 -3.36
N ARG A 106 -11.86 11.28 -2.70
CA ARG A 106 -13.13 11.97 -2.90
C ARG A 106 -13.25 12.48 -4.34
N ASP A 107 -12.18 13.07 -4.86
CA ASP A 107 -12.19 13.58 -6.23
C ASP A 107 -12.44 12.47 -7.24
N VAL A 108 -11.76 11.35 -7.07
CA VAL A 108 -11.93 10.20 -7.96
C VAL A 108 -13.35 9.67 -7.84
N GLY A 109 -13.84 9.56 -6.61
CA GLY A 109 -15.18 9.06 -6.37
C GLY A 109 -16.24 9.92 -7.03
N GLU A 110 -16.10 11.23 -6.91
CA GLU A 110 -17.06 12.15 -7.51
C GLU A 110 -17.08 12.01 -9.03
N LYS A 111 -15.92 11.88 -9.63
CA LYS A 111 -15.87 11.73 -11.08
C LYS A 111 -16.51 10.43 -11.54
N ILE A 112 -16.37 9.38 -10.76
CA ILE A 112 -16.97 8.10 -11.10
C ILE A 112 -18.48 8.15 -10.90
N TRP A 113 -18.92 8.70 -9.77
CA TRP A 113 -20.36 8.79 -9.47
C TRP A 113 -21.10 9.62 -10.51
N ASP A 114 -20.46 10.69 -10.99
CA ASP A 114 -21.09 11.57 -11.98
C ASP A 114 -21.35 10.86 -13.28
N LYS A 115 -20.58 9.85 -13.59
CA LYS A 115 -20.68 9.20 -14.88
C LYS A 115 -21.67 8.04 -14.88
N ARG A 116 -21.79 7.35 -13.74
CA ARG A 116 -22.70 6.23 -13.63
C ARG A 116 -22.70 5.73 -12.21
N PRO A 117 -23.77 5.06 -11.80
CA PRO A 117 -23.77 4.45 -10.48
C PRO A 117 -22.68 3.38 -10.41
N LEU A 118 -21.96 3.38 -9.34
CA LEU A 118 -20.88 2.43 -9.15
C LEU A 118 -20.83 2.04 -7.69
N SER A 119 -20.80 0.75 -7.46
CA SER A 119 -20.66 0.23 -6.12
C SER A 119 -19.19 -0.12 -5.90
N LEU A 120 -18.57 0.52 -4.92
CA LEU A 120 -17.20 0.24 -4.55
C LEU A 120 -17.20 -0.54 -3.26
N THR A 121 -16.62 -1.71 -3.28
CA THR A 121 -16.43 -2.50 -2.08
C THR A 121 -14.96 -2.46 -1.72
N LEU A 122 -14.66 -1.94 -0.53
CA LEU A 122 -13.28 -1.73 -0.09
C LEU A 122 -12.90 -2.66 1.03
N ASP A 123 -13.51 -3.76 1.10
CA ASP A 123 -13.12 -4.70 2.12
C ASP A 123 -12.07 -5.60 1.60
N GLU A 124 -11.38 -5.74 2.30
CA GLU A 124 -10.51 -6.46 2.08
C GLU A 124 -9.86 -6.96 2.38
#